data_daff9971a9c9b6f755ca03e45f2bfe9e
#
_entry.id   daff9971a9c9b6f755ca03e45f2bfe9e
#
_cell.length_a   1.000
_cell.length_b   1.000
_cell.length_c   1.000
_cell.angle_alpha   90.00
_cell.angle_beta   90.00
_cell.angle_gamma   90.00
#
_symmetry.space_group_name_H-M   'P 1'
#
loop_
_entity.id
_entity.type
_entity.pdbx_description
1 polymer ?
#
loop_
_entity_poly.entity_id
_entity_poly.type
_entity_poly.pdbx_seq_one_letter_code
_entity_poly.pdbx_strand_id
1 'polypeptide(L)'
;MQVIAALRRLRFSGPEIAQTLGMPLSTVSGILARIGMGRLGRLGLEPAERYERARPGELIHIDVKKLGRIHSGAGHRWTGRRHYTPRLMDPAGRRRGTAGWEFVHIAIDDCTRLAYAEVLADEKAATAIAFLRRAVAFYRRHGIEVERVLTDNGSPYRSTVHALACRALGIRHLRTRPRRPQTNGKAERFIRTLLGGWAYGALYRNSQERTAALDAWLEYYNHHRRHSALGHKPPIARLNERTNLLETYN
;
A
#
# COMPACT_ATOMS: atom_id res chain seq x y z
N MET A 1 19.80 -33.50 -1.82
CA MET A 1 19.53 -32.14 -1.31
C MET A 1 20.72 -31.21 -1.48
N GLN A 2 21.94 -31.58 -1.10
CA GLN A 2 23.12 -30.72 -1.18
C GLN A 2 23.42 -30.20 -2.61
N VAL A 3 23.36 -31.12 -3.61
CA VAL A 3 23.57 -30.74 -5.02
C VAL A 3 22.54 -29.72 -5.52
N ILE A 4 21.25 -29.90 -5.19
CA ILE A 4 20.21 -28.96 -5.56
C ILE A 4 20.46 -27.57 -4.91
N ALA A 5 20.89 -27.56 -3.65
CA ALA A 5 21.25 -26.33 -2.97
C ALA A 5 22.48 -25.66 -3.59
N ALA A 6 23.50 -26.43 -4.01
CA ALA A 6 24.68 -25.90 -4.68
C ALA A 6 24.35 -25.30 -6.04
N LEU A 7 23.59 -26.01 -6.90
CA LEU A 7 23.11 -25.45 -8.17
C LEU A 7 22.26 -24.21 -7.99
N ARG A 8 21.40 -24.19 -6.94
CA ARG A 8 20.57 -23.01 -6.64
C ARG A 8 21.39 -21.81 -6.21
N ARG A 9 22.49 -21.99 -5.45
CA ARG A 9 23.43 -20.92 -5.10
C ARG A 9 24.14 -20.35 -6.34
N LEU A 10 24.37 -21.18 -7.35
CA LEU A 10 24.86 -20.78 -8.67
C LEU A 10 23.77 -20.13 -9.55
N ARG A 11 22.57 -19.83 -8.94
CA ARG A 11 21.44 -19.16 -9.56
C ARG A 11 20.68 -19.94 -10.64
N PHE A 12 20.84 -21.25 -10.69
CA PHE A 12 20.03 -22.09 -11.55
C PHE A 12 18.55 -22.02 -11.15
N SER A 13 17.66 -21.89 -12.12
CA SER A 13 16.21 -21.97 -11.91
C SER A 13 15.76 -23.39 -11.56
N GLY A 14 14.56 -23.56 -11.01
CA GLY A 14 14.01 -24.90 -10.73
C GLY A 14 13.98 -25.83 -11.95
N PRO A 15 13.50 -25.38 -13.12
CA PRO A 15 13.55 -26.17 -14.35
C PRO A 15 14.96 -26.58 -14.79
N GLU A 16 15.92 -25.65 -14.75
CA GLU A 16 17.32 -25.96 -15.09
C GLU A 16 17.93 -27.02 -14.16
N ILE A 17 17.68 -26.91 -12.85
CA ILE A 17 18.12 -27.92 -11.88
C ILE A 17 17.47 -29.28 -12.16
N ALA A 18 16.16 -29.27 -12.46
CA ALA A 18 15.42 -30.50 -12.79
C ALA A 18 16.01 -31.19 -14.03
N GLN A 19 16.28 -30.43 -15.07
CA GLN A 19 16.91 -30.91 -16.31
C GLN A 19 18.32 -31.44 -16.05
N THR A 20 19.16 -30.67 -15.33
CA THR A 20 20.55 -31.04 -15.04
C THR A 20 20.67 -32.33 -14.25
N LEU A 21 19.72 -32.59 -13.35
CA LEU A 21 19.73 -33.74 -12.45
C LEU A 21 18.84 -34.90 -12.93
N GLY A 22 18.13 -34.76 -14.05
CA GLY A 22 17.18 -35.78 -14.54
C GLY A 22 16.01 -36.00 -13.54
N MET A 23 15.63 -34.99 -12.77
CA MET A 23 14.62 -35.10 -11.72
C MET A 23 13.31 -34.40 -12.11
N PRO A 24 12.14 -34.89 -11.62
CA PRO A 24 10.88 -34.15 -11.80
C PRO A 24 10.96 -32.75 -11.17
N LEU A 25 10.44 -31.73 -11.89
CA LEU A 25 10.42 -30.36 -11.42
C LEU A 25 9.67 -30.21 -10.08
N SER A 26 8.60 -30.98 -9.86
CA SER A 26 7.85 -30.98 -8.60
C SER A 26 8.73 -31.41 -7.42
N THR A 27 9.58 -32.42 -7.60
CA THR A 27 10.52 -32.87 -6.58
C THR A 27 11.57 -31.81 -6.26
N VAL A 28 12.17 -31.20 -7.30
CA VAL A 28 13.13 -30.10 -7.13
C VAL A 28 12.49 -28.89 -6.43
N SER A 29 11.29 -28.51 -6.86
CA SER A 29 10.54 -27.40 -6.25
C SER A 29 10.20 -27.66 -4.78
N GLY A 30 9.77 -28.89 -4.44
CA GLY A 30 9.50 -29.30 -3.07
C GLY A 30 10.74 -29.28 -2.18
N ILE A 31 11.90 -29.73 -2.71
CA ILE A 31 13.18 -29.67 -1.99
C ILE A 31 13.60 -28.21 -1.77
N LEU A 32 13.57 -27.37 -2.83
CA LEU A 32 13.92 -25.98 -2.74
C LEU A 32 13.04 -25.19 -1.75
N ALA A 33 11.75 -25.51 -1.68
CA ALA A 33 10.83 -24.92 -0.70
C ALA A 33 11.23 -25.31 0.73
N ARG A 34 11.49 -26.58 0.99
CA ARG A 34 11.89 -27.09 2.32
C ARG A 34 13.19 -26.49 2.84
N ILE A 35 14.17 -26.24 1.96
CA ILE A 35 15.45 -25.61 2.33
C ILE A 35 15.43 -24.08 2.25
N GLY A 36 14.26 -23.46 2.08
CA GLY A 36 14.11 -21.99 2.03
C GLY A 36 14.63 -21.31 0.76
N MET A 37 14.96 -22.08 -0.28
CA MET A 37 15.55 -21.58 -1.54
C MET A 37 14.55 -21.54 -2.70
N GLY A 38 13.24 -21.60 -2.44
CA GLY A 38 12.19 -21.67 -3.47
C GLY A 38 12.15 -20.46 -4.41
N ARG A 39 12.53 -19.27 -3.95
CA ARG A 39 12.51 -18.03 -4.76
C ARG A 39 13.92 -17.58 -5.10
N LEU A 40 14.30 -17.73 -6.37
CA LEU A 40 15.64 -17.34 -6.87
C LEU A 40 15.97 -15.86 -6.62
N GLY A 41 14.99 -14.96 -6.79
CA GLY A 41 15.18 -13.52 -6.56
C GLY A 41 15.40 -13.11 -5.09
N ARG A 42 15.22 -14.06 -4.15
CA ARG A 42 15.47 -13.84 -2.71
C ARG A 42 16.67 -14.61 -2.18
N LEU A 43 17.38 -15.29 -3.06
CA LEU A 43 18.56 -16.06 -2.69
C LEU A 43 19.69 -15.12 -2.24
N GLY A 44 20.22 -15.34 -1.03
CA GLY A 44 21.28 -14.51 -0.44
C GLY A 44 20.81 -13.14 0.09
N LEU A 45 19.51 -12.87 0.08
CA LEU A 45 18.96 -11.72 0.79
C LEU A 45 18.59 -12.15 2.20
N GLU A 46 19.07 -11.42 3.18
CA GLU A 46 18.57 -11.59 4.55
C GLU A 46 17.05 -11.37 4.59
N PRO A 47 16.32 -12.16 5.42
CA PRO A 47 14.90 -11.91 5.63
C PRO A 47 14.73 -10.44 6.02
N ALA A 48 13.85 -9.72 5.32
CA ALA A 48 13.54 -8.36 5.71
C ALA A 48 13.06 -8.34 7.17
N GLU A 49 13.78 -7.66 8.03
CA GLU A 49 13.36 -7.45 9.41
C GLU A 49 11.96 -6.85 9.42
N ARG A 50 11.01 -7.60 9.97
CA ARG A 50 9.65 -7.10 10.18
C ARG A 50 9.68 -6.22 11.42
N TYR A 51 9.83 -4.93 11.23
CA TYR A 51 9.63 -3.99 12.32
C TYR A 51 8.15 -3.62 12.44
N GLU A 52 7.67 -3.47 13.65
CA GLU A 52 6.37 -2.93 13.99
C GLU A 52 6.55 -2.00 15.18
N ARG A 53 5.93 -0.83 15.13
CA ARG A 53 5.95 0.10 16.24
C ARG A 53 5.12 -0.43 17.39
N ALA A 54 5.54 -0.15 18.60
CA ALA A 54 4.90 -0.69 19.80
C ALA A 54 3.57 -0.01 20.10
N ARG A 55 3.46 1.29 19.83
CA ARG A 55 2.29 2.11 20.17
C ARG A 55 1.60 2.68 18.92
N PRO A 56 0.25 2.79 18.98
CA PRO A 56 -0.51 3.52 17.95
C PRO A 56 -0.02 4.97 17.84
N GLY A 57 0.05 5.51 16.62
CA GLY A 57 0.45 6.90 16.36
C GLY A 57 1.96 7.13 16.35
N GLU A 58 2.77 6.20 16.85
CA GLU A 58 4.23 6.34 16.84
C GLU A 58 4.80 6.54 15.44
N LEU A 59 4.14 5.96 14.41
CA LEU A 59 4.49 6.14 13.01
C LEU A 59 3.28 5.94 12.10
N ILE A 60 2.92 6.97 11.36
CA ILE A 60 1.91 6.90 10.29
C ILE A 60 2.63 6.91 8.94
N HIS A 61 2.36 5.92 8.12
CA HIS A 61 2.83 5.87 6.73
C HIS A 61 1.86 6.63 5.83
N ILE A 62 2.36 7.52 4.99
CA ILE A 62 1.58 8.30 4.04
C ILE A 62 2.12 8.04 2.64
N ASP A 63 1.20 7.87 1.67
CA ASP A 63 1.54 7.66 0.26
C ASP A 63 0.39 8.15 -0.63
N VAL A 64 0.65 8.28 -1.93
CA VAL A 64 -0.34 8.65 -2.94
C VAL A 64 -0.35 7.64 -4.07
N LYS A 65 -1.53 7.14 -4.41
CA LYS A 65 -1.73 6.24 -5.54
C LYS A 65 -2.52 6.91 -6.65
N LYS A 66 -1.94 6.99 -7.83
CA LYS A 66 -2.64 7.44 -9.05
C LYS A 66 -3.52 6.34 -9.61
N LEU A 67 -4.77 6.69 -9.88
CA LEU A 67 -5.75 5.83 -10.54
C LEU A 67 -6.25 6.50 -11.81
N GLY A 68 -6.37 5.75 -12.90
CA GLY A 68 -7.04 6.23 -14.10
C GLY A 68 -8.51 6.54 -13.80
N ARG A 69 -9.02 7.65 -14.33
CA ARG A 69 -10.45 7.98 -14.26
C ARG A 69 -11.27 6.99 -15.08
N ILE A 70 -12.45 6.68 -14.57
CA ILE A 70 -13.44 5.87 -15.27
C ILE A 70 -14.43 6.84 -15.92
N HIS A 71 -14.49 6.85 -17.26
CA HIS A 71 -15.40 7.73 -18.00
C HIS A 71 -16.74 7.07 -18.27
N SER A 72 -16.71 5.82 -18.74
CA SER A 72 -17.91 5.05 -19.06
C SER A 72 -17.61 3.56 -18.99
N GLY A 73 -18.35 2.85 -18.18
CA GLY A 73 -18.32 1.39 -18.07
C GLY A 73 -17.07 0.79 -17.42
N ALA A 74 -17.10 -0.51 -17.29
CA ALA A 74 -16.03 -1.30 -16.69
C ALA A 74 -14.71 -1.14 -17.47
N GLY A 75 -13.65 -0.73 -16.79
CA GLY A 75 -12.32 -0.56 -17.38
C GLY A 75 -11.76 -1.89 -17.93
N HIS A 76 -10.77 -1.77 -18.81
CA HIS A 76 -10.12 -2.88 -19.54
C HIS A 76 -9.64 -4.05 -18.65
N ARG A 77 -9.43 -3.86 -17.35
CA ARG A 77 -9.07 -4.93 -16.42
C ARG A 77 -10.16 -5.99 -16.24
N TRP A 78 -11.44 -5.62 -16.46
CA TRP A 78 -12.57 -6.53 -16.34
C TRP A 78 -12.96 -7.16 -17.65
N THR A 79 -12.79 -6.42 -18.74
CA THR A 79 -13.21 -6.90 -20.06
C THR A 79 -12.15 -7.71 -20.79
N GLY A 80 -10.93 -7.77 -20.24
CA GLY A 80 -9.79 -8.48 -20.87
C GLY A 80 -9.38 -7.92 -22.24
N ARG A 81 -10.10 -6.94 -22.74
CA ARG A 81 -9.82 -6.26 -24.01
C ARG A 81 -9.29 -4.87 -23.74
N ARG A 82 -8.35 -4.40 -24.56
CA ARG A 82 -8.02 -2.98 -24.64
C ARG A 82 -9.28 -2.26 -25.16
N HIS A 83 -10.18 -1.91 -24.27
CA HIS A 83 -11.22 -0.97 -24.64
C HIS A 83 -10.51 0.31 -25.09
N TYR A 84 -10.63 0.55 -26.37
CA TYR A 84 -10.32 1.84 -26.95
C TYR A 84 -11.24 2.83 -26.25
N THR A 85 -10.73 3.53 -25.26
CA THR A 85 -11.39 4.72 -24.74
C THR A 85 -11.46 5.66 -25.93
N PRO A 86 -12.64 6.02 -26.44
CA PRO A 86 -12.73 6.98 -27.53
C PRO A 86 -11.89 8.16 -27.09
N ARG A 87 -10.84 8.50 -27.82
CA ARG A 87 -10.11 9.73 -27.59
C ARG A 87 -11.16 10.81 -27.73
N LEU A 88 -11.51 11.45 -26.60
CA LEU A 88 -12.47 12.55 -26.63
C LEU A 88 -11.93 13.56 -27.64
N MET A 89 -12.58 13.63 -28.78
CA MET A 89 -12.29 14.64 -29.79
C MET A 89 -13.04 15.90 -29.38
N ASP A 90 -12.39 17.06 -29.45
CA ASP A 90 -13.09 18.33 -29.36
C ASP A 90 -13.90 18.54 -30.66
N PRO A 91 -14.83 19.50 -30.68
CA PRO A 91 -15.61 19.83 -31.90
C PRO A 91 -14.74 20.18 -33.11
N ALA A 92 -13.48 20.55 -32.90
CA ALA A 92 -12.49 20.83 -33.97
C ALA A 92 -11.68 19.60 -34.39
N GLY A 93 -12.04 18.37 -33.93
CA GLY A 93 -11.37 17.14 -34.28
C GLY A 93 -9.99 16.93 -33.63
N ARG A 94 -9.62 17.74 -32.64
CA ARG A 94 -8.37 17.59 -31.91
C ARG A 94 -8.55 16.58 -30.77
N ARG A 95 -7.51 15.77 -30.56
CA ARG A 95 -7.48 14.81 -29.44
C ARG A 95 -7.52 15.55 -28.12
N ARG A 96 -8.66 15.57 -27.44
CA ARG A 96 -8.70 15.85 -26.01
C ARG A 96 -7.99 14.73 -25.28
N GLY A 97 -7.18 15.10 -24.29
CA GLY A 97 -6.31 14.19 -23.56
C GLY A 97 -7.02 12.98 -22.99
N THR A 98 -6.22 12.03 -22.48
CA THR A 98 -6.70 10.83 -21.78
C THR A 98 -7.66 11.21 -20.65
N ALA A 99 -8.46 10.25 -20.19
CA ALA A 99 -9.45 10.37 -19.11
C ALA A 99 -8.93 11.08 -17.84
N GLY A 100 -7.63 11.29 -17.71
CA GLY A 100 -6.99 11.93 -16.56
C GLY A 100 -6.81 10.95 -15.39
N TRP A 101 -6.37 11.52 -14.27
CA TRP A 101 -6.02 10.77 -13.08
C TRP A 101 -6.83 11.23 -11.88
N GLU A 102 -7.05 10.33 -10.95
CA GLU A 102 -7.47 10.55 -9.58
C GLU A 102 -6.33 10.18 -8.64
N PHE A 103 -6.20 10.89 -7.55
CA PHE A 103 -5.10 10.71 -6.61
C PHE A 103 -5.67 10.23 -5.28
N VAL A 104 -5.39 8.98 -4.96
CA VAL A 104 -5.80 8.40 -3.68
C VAL A 104 -4.69 8.63 -2.68
N HIS A 105 -4.91 9.57 -1.78
CA HIS A 105 -4.04 9.81 -0.63
C HIS A 105 -4.38 8.82 0.46
N ILE A 106 -3.38 8.18 1.04
CA ILE A 106 -3.57 7.20 2.10
C ILE A 106 -2.70 7.52 3.31
N ALA A 107 -3.20 7.17 4.48
CA ALA A 107 -2.46 7.14 5.74
C ALA A 107 -2.76 5.83 6.46
N ILE A 108 -1.73 5.17 6.98
CA ILE A 108 -1.88 3.91 7.73
C ILE A 108 -0.98 3.89 8.94
N ASP A 109 -1.54 3.56 10.11
CA ASP A 109 -0.78 3.41 11.33
C ASP A 109 0.09 2.15 11.31
N ASP A 110 1.35 2.30 11.69
CA ASP A 110 2.34 1.23 11.71
C ASP A 110 1.98 0.10 12.68
N CYS A 111 1.45 0.43 13.84
CA CYS A 111 1.12 -0.51 14.91
C CYS A 111 -0.18 -1.25 14.65
N THR A 112 -1.27 -0.51 14.43
CA THR A 112 -2.64 -1.05 14.37
C THR A 112 -3.09 -1.42 12.97
N ARG A 113 -2.48 -0.85 11.93
CA ARG A 113 -2.94 -0.87 10.53
C ARG A 113 -4.26 -0.11 10.32
N LEU A 114 -4.70 0.70 11.29
CA LEU A 114 -5.84 1.59 11.10
C LEU A 114 -5.54 2.54 9.94
N ALA A 115 -6.45 2.61 8.98
CA ALA A 115 -6.19 3.29 7.72
C ALA A 115 -7.23 4.39 7.44
N TYR A 116 -6.75 5.46 6.84
CA TYR A 116 -7.52 6.57 6.32
C TYR A 116 -7.13 6.83 4.86
N ALA A 117 -8.09 7.14 4.00
CA ALA A 117 -7.81 7.46 2.62
C ALA A 117 -8.85 8.42 2.03
N GLU A 118 -8.44 9.20 1.04
CA GLU A 118 -9.28 10.11 0.28
C GLU A 118 -8.91 10.12 -1.20
N VAL A 119 -9.90 10.29 -2.06
CA VAL A 119 -9.68 10.58 -3.48
C VAL A 119 -9.64 12.09 -3.67
N LEU A 120 -8.51 12.62 -4.10
CA LEU A 120 -8.29 14.05 -4.25
C LEU A 120 -7.92 14.41 -5.70
N ALA A 121 -8.00 15.71 -6.02
CA ALA A 121 -7.82 16.20 -7.39
C ALA A 121 -6.38 16.09 -7.90
N ASP A 122 -5.40 16.20 -7.01
CA ASP A 122 -3.98 16.19 -7.36
C ASP A 122 -3.10 15.70 -6.17
N GLU A 123 -1.81 15.67 -6.41
CA GLU A 123 -0.77 15.34 -5.41
C GLU A 123 0.09 16.56 -5.05
N LYS A 124 -0.40 17.79 -5.22
CA LYS A 124 0.36 19.01 -4.90
C LYS A 124 0.56 19.17 -3.40
N ALA A 125 1.54 20.00 -3.02
CA ALA A 125 1.89 20.22 -1.62
C ALA A 125 0.70 20.74 -0.78
N ALA A 126 -0.11 21.65 -1.31
CA ALA A 126 -1.30 22.16 -0.62
C ALA A 126 -2.32 21.04 -0.34
N THR A 127 -2.57 20.18 -1.34
CA THR A 127 -3.48 19.04 -1.24
C THR A 127 -2.95 18.01 -0.24
N ALA A 128 -1.65 17.69 -0.29
CA ALA A 128 -1.00 16.76 0.66
C ALA A 128 -1.05 17.29 2.10
N ILE A 129 -0.89 18.61 2.32
CA ILE A 129 -0.99 19.23 3.65
C ILE A 129 -2.44 19.19 4.17
N ALA A 130 -3.41 19.50 3.30
CA ALA A 130 -4.81 19.42 3.68
C ALA A 130 -5.22 17.99 4.05
N PHE A 131 -4.76 17.01 3.28
CA PHE A 131 -4.92 15.58 3.61
C PHE A 131 -4.26 15.23 4.95
N LEU A 132 -3.00 15.63 5.18
CA LEU A 132 -2.30 15.38 6.44
C LEU A 132 -3.11 15.88 7.66
N ARG A 133 -3.65 17.10 7.58
CA ARG A 133 -4.47 17.68 8.67
C ARG A 133 -5.72 16.84 8.96
N ARG A 134 -6.41 16.38 7.92
CA ARG A 134 -7.61 15.53 8.07
C ARG A 134 -7.26 14.14 8.57
N ALA A 135 -6.16 13.56 8.10
CA ALA A 135 -5.65 12.28 8.59
C ALA A 135 -5.30 12.37 10.10
N VAL A 136 -4.61 13.42 10.54
CA VAL A 136 -4.34 13.65 11.96
C VAL A 136 -5.61 13.79 12.77
N ALA A 137 -6.61 14.53 12.27
CA ALA A 137 -7.91 14.66 12.92
C ALA A 137 -8.66 13.31 12.99
N PHE A 138 -8.54 12.48 11.93
CA PHE A 138 -9.07 11.12 11.95
C PHE A 138 -8.43 10.28 13.06
N TYR A 139 -7.10 10.25 13.16
CA TYR A 139 -6.40 9.49 14.20
C TYR A 139 -6.74 9.99 15.62
N ARG A 140 -6.82 11.30 15.82
CA ARG A 140 -7.22 11.89 17.12
C ARG A 140 -8.62 11.45 17.56
N ARG A 141 -9.57 11.35 16.64
CA ARG A 141 -10.92 10.83 16.96
C ARG A 141 -10.91 9.36 17.41
N HIS A 142 -9.86 8.62 17.10
CA HIS A 142 -9.65 7.25 17.55
C HIS A 142 -8.70 7.17 18.77
N GLY A 143 -8.44 8.29 19.47
CA GLY A 143 -7.54 8.32 20.61
C GLY A 143 -6.06 8.13 20.27
N ILE A 144 -5.68 8.33 19.01
CA ILE A 144 -4.29 8.16 18.54
C ILE A 144 -3.64 9.51 18.35
N GLU A 145 -2.61 9.80 19.15
CA GLU A 145 -1.73 10.96 18.94
C GLU A 145 -0.63 10.60 17.95
N VAL A 146 -0.53 11.40 16.87
CA VAL A 146 0.44 11.17 15.79
C VAL A 146 1.78 11.81 16.15
N GLU A 147 2.78 10.98 16.40
CA GLU A 147 4.15 11.44 16.74
C GLU A 147 4.99 11.67 15.46
N ARG A 148 4.88 10.75 14.49
CA ARG A 148 5.74 10.75 13.29
C ARG A 148 4.93 10.39 12.07
N VAL A 149 5.30 10.99 10.93
CA VAL A 149 4.82 10.58 9.61
C VAL A 149 5.99 10.15 8.74
N LEU A 150 5.83 9.07 7.99
CA LEU A 150 6.78 8.59 7.00
C LEU A 150 6.18 8.72 5.61
N THR A 151 6.88 9.43 4.72
CA THR A 151 6.51 9.57 3.32
C THR A 151 7.63 9.07 2.41
N ASP A 152 7.35 8.94 1.14
CA ASP A 152 8.38 8.83 0.11
C ASP A 152 9.12 10.18 -0.10
N ASN A 153 9.97 10.22 -1.14
CA ASN A 153 10.68 11.43 -1.54
C ASN A 153 9.95 12.22 -2.65
N GLY A 154 8.65 12.05 -2.80
CA GLY A 154 7.83 12.80 -3.75
C GLY A 154 7.93 14.32 -3.54
N SER A 155 7.74 15.08 -4.62
CA SER A 155 7.90 16.54 -4.60
C SER A 155 7.03 17.25 -3.54
N PRO A 156 5.75 16.87 -3.29
CA PRO A 156 4.94 17.51 -2.27
C PRO A 156 5.55 17.38 -0.87
N TYR A 157 6.12 16.22 -0.55
CA TYR A 157 6.70 15.93 0.77
C TYR A 157 8.10 16.53 0.99
N ARG A 158 8.77 16.95 -0.11
CA ARG A 158 10.06 17.67 -0.05
C ARG A 158 9.90 19.17 0.13
N SER A 159 8.70 19.69 0.03
CA SER A 159 8.43 21.12 0.10
C SER A 159 8.60 21.66 1.52
N THR A 160 9.11 22.90 1.63
CA THR A 160 9.25 23.60 2.90
C THR A 160 7.89 23.78 3.60
N VAL A 161 6.83 24.03 2.82
CA VAL A 161 5.47 24.21 3.37
C VAL A 161 4.93 22.93 4.03
N HIS A 162 5.27 21.75 3.49
CA HIS A 162 4.90 20.47 4.12
C HIS A 162 5.68 20.28 5.45
N ALA A 163 6.96 20.61 5.48
CA ALA A 163 7.76 20.53 6.69
C ALA A 163 7.24 21.49 7.78
N LEU A 164 6.84 22.71 7.41
CA LEU A 164 6.20 23.68 8.32
C LEU A 164 4.85 23.17 8.83
N ALA A 165 4.05 22.56 7.99
CA ALA A 165 2.77 21.96 8.40
C ALA A 165 2.95 20.83 9.41
N CYS A 166 3.94 19.93 9.19
CA CYS A 166 4.28 18.90 10.17
C CYS A 166 4.72 19.49 11.51
N ARG A 167 5.59 20.51 11.48
CA ARG A 167 6.03 21.22 12.70
C ARG A 167 4.88 21.88 13.46
N ALA A 168 3.97 22.55 12.74
CA ALA A 168 2.79 23.17 13.33
C ALA A 168 1.82 22.19 13.98
N LEU A 169 1.82 20.94 13.52
CA LEU A 169 1.05 19.83 14.10
C LEU A 169 1.80 19.09 15.22
N GLY A 170 3.05 19.46 15.55
CA GLY A 170 3.89 18.76 16.51
C GLY A 170 4.42 17.41 15.99
N ILE A 171 4.39 17.16 14.69
CA ILE A 171 4.70 15.87 14.07
C ILE A 171 6.12 15.87 13.50
N ARG A 172 6.89 14.83 13.79
CA ARG A 172 8.19 14.62 13.16
C ARG A 172 8.02 13.98 11.78
N HIS A 173 8.44 14.67 10.74
CA HIS A 173 8.42 14.16 9.37
C HIS A 173 9.67 13.33 9.07
N LEU A 174 9.47 12.10 8.64
CA LEU A 174 10.49 11.17 8.16
C LEU A 174 10.29 10.92 6.67
N ARG A 175 11.37 10.71 5.94
CA ARG A 175 11.34 10.32 4.53
C ARG A 175 12.07 9.00 4.32
N THR A 176 11.61 8.20 3.37
CA THR A 176 12.30 6.95 3.00
C THR A 176 13.73 7.26 2.53
N ARG A 177 14.66 6.39 2.90
CA ARG A 177 16.04 6.51 2.40
C ARG A 177 16.05 6.23 0.89
N PRO A 178 16.85 6.98 0.10
CA PRO A 178 17.03 6.69 -1.31
C PRO A 178 17.42 5.23 -1.53
N ARG A 179 16.84 4.59 -2.55
CA ARG A 179 17.07 3.18 -2.90
C ARG A 179 16.68 2.12 -1.83
N ARG A 180 15.91 2.52 -0.79
CA ARG A 180 15.33 1.60 0.19
C ARG A 180 13.81 1.79 0.30
N PRO A 181 13.04 1.48 -0.76
CA PRO A 181 11.57 1.64 -0.76
C PRO A 181 10.88 0.77 0.28
N GLN A 182 11.52 -0.31 0.72
CA GLN A 182 11.01 -1.24 1.74
C GLN A 182 10.60 -0.56 3.06
N THR A 183 11.11 0.64 3.35
CA THR A 183 10.72 1.41 4.55
C THR A 183 9.26 1.88 4.52
N ASN A 184 8.61 2.03 3.35
CA ASN A 184 7.18 2.35 3.23
C ASN A 184 6.30 1.12 2.93
N GLY A 185 6.80 -0.07 3.21
CA GLY A 185 6.15 -1.34 2.84
C GLY A 185 4.74 -1.53 3.41
N LYS A 186 4.37 -0.81 4.50
CA LYS A 186 3.01 -0.87 5.06
C LYS A 186 2.02 -0.07 4.22
N ALA A 187 2.41 1.12 3.76
CA ALA A 187 1.62 1.90 2.80
C ALA A 187 1.47 1.14 1.47
N GLU A 188 2.56 0.59 0.93
CA GLU A 188 2.53 -0.21 -0.31
C GLU A 188 1.61 -1.43 -0.17
N ARG A 189 1.67 -2.13 0.97
CA ARG A 189 0.80 -3.27 1.24
C ARG A 189 -0.66 -2.86 1.37
N PHE A 190 -0.94 -1.75 2.04
CA PHE A 190 -2.28 -1.19 2.14
C PHE A 190 -2.81 -0.80 0.76
N ILE A 191 -2.03 -0.07 -0.04
CA ILE A 191 -2.39 0.28 -1.43
C ILE A 191 -2.76 -0.95 -2.24
N ARG A 192 -1.96 -2.03 -2.16
CA ARG A 192 -2.28 -3.29 -2.85
C ARG A 192 -3.62 -3.86 -2.42
N THR A 193 -3.94 -3.83 -1.13
CA THR A 193 -5.21 -4.29 -0.58
C THR A 193 -6.37 -3.40 -1.03
N LEU A 194 -6.19 -2.09 -0.98
CA LEU A 194 -7.14 -1.08 -1.44
C LEU A 194 -7.44 -1.24 -2.94
N LEU A 195 -6.41 -1.43 -3.76
CA LEU A 195 -6.59 -1.67 -5.20
C LEU A 195 -7.43 -2.91 -5.48
N GLY A 196 -7.12 -4.03 -4.83
CA GLY A 196 -7.83 -5.30 -5.04
C GLY A 196 -9.24 -5.33 -4.44
N GLY A 197 -9.45 -4.66 -3.29
CA GLY A 197 -10.71 -4.72 -2.57
C GLY A 197 -11.69 -3.59 -2.89
N TRP A 198 -11.18 -2.42 -3.30
CA TRP A 198 -12.01 -1.26 -3.62
C TRP A 198 -11.81 -0.83 -5.07
N ALA A 199 -10.65 -0.29 -5.45
CA ALA A 199 -10.49 0.40 -6.73
C ALA A 199 -10.83 -0.48 -7.95
N TYR A 200 -10.58 -1.79 -7.84
CA TYR A 200 -10.83 -2.81 -8.87
C TYR A 200 -11.59 -4.02 -8.32
N GLY A 201 -12.13 -3.93 -7.12
CA GLY A 201 -12.89 -5.01 -6.47
C GLY A 201 -14.34 -5.11 -6.96
N ALA A 202 -14.85 -4.04 -7.58
CA ALA A 202 -16.18 -3.97 -8.14
C ALA A 202 -16.16 -3.30 -9.53
N LEU A 203 -17.27 -3.47 -10.26
CA LEU A 203 -17.51 -2.79 -11.52
C LEU A 203 -18.15 -1.43 -11.26
N TYR A 204 -17.41 -0.37 -11.49
CA TYR A 204 -17.91 1.00 -11.37
C TYR A 204 -18.24 1.57 -12.75
N ARG A 205 -19.37 2.25 -12.86
CA ARG A 205 -19.79 2.90 -14.10
C ARG A 205 -18.99 4.17 -14.39
N ASN A 206 -18.54 4.85 -13.35
CA ASN A 206 -17.74 6.08 -13.41
C ASN A 206 -16.88 6.26 -12.16
N SER A 207 -16.02 7.27 -12.18
CA SER A 207 -15.14 7.61 -11.06
C SER A 207 -15.87 8.06 -9.80
N GLN A 208 -17.00 8.75 -9.94
CA GLN A 208 -17.80 9.22 -8.79
C GLN A 208 -18.35 8.04 -8.00
N GLU A 209 -18.88 7.01 -8.70
CA GLU A 209 -19.35 5.79 -8.05
C GLU A 209 -18.23 5.07 -7.30
N ARG A 210 -17.04 4.97 -7.93
CA ARG A 210 -15.87 4.41 -7.26
C ARG A 210 -15.50 5.20 -6.00
N THR A 211 -15.46 6.52 -6.09
CA THR A 211 -15.12 7.39 -4.96
C THR A 211 -16.13 7.27 -3.83
N ALA A 212 -17.42 7.26 -4.15
CA ALA A 212 -18.50 7.10 -3.15
C ALA A 212 -18.43 5.76 -2.41
N ALA A 213 -17.87 4.70 -3.02
CA ALA A 213 -17.70 3.41 -2.37
C ALA A 213 -16.50 3.33 -1.41
N LEU A 214 -15.64 4.36 -1.37
CA LEU A 214 -14.40 4.32 -0.59
C LEU A 214 -14.66 4.27 0.91
N ASP A 215 -15.57 5.10 1.41
CA ASP A 215 -15.85 5.21 2.85
C ASP A 215 -16.38 3.90 3.42
N ALA A 216 -17.35 3.27 2.74
CA ALA A 216 -17.89 1.97 3.14
C ALA A 216 -16.82 0.87 3.10
N TRP A 217 -15.90 0.93 2.13
CA TRP A 217 -14.79 -0.01 2.07
C TRP A 217 -13.77 0.21 3.18
N LEU A 218 -13.46 1.46 3.55
CA LEU A 218 -12.56 1.80 4.66
C LEU A 218 -13.17 1.36 5.99
N GLU A 219 -14.48 1.54 6.18
CA GLU A 219 -15.21 1.03 7.34
C GLU A 219 -15.06 -0.48 7.45
N TYR A 220 -15.33 -1.21 6.36
CA TYR A 220 -15.10 -2.66 6.32
C TYR A 220 -13.63 -3.02 6.59
N TYR A 221 -12.67 -2.31 6.00
CA TYR A 221 -11.24 -2.56 6.20
C TYR A 221 -10.84 -2.40 7.66
N ASN A 222 -11.26 -1.33 8.29
CA ASN A 222 -10.86 -0.97 9.65
C ASN A 222 -11.56 -1.82 10.72
N HIS A 223 -12.83 -2.16 10.52
CA HIS A 223 -13.67 -2.79 11.55
C HIS A 223 -13.89 -4.29 11.35
N HIS A 224 -13.80 -4.80 10.13
CA HIS A 224 -14.19 -6.19 9.83
C HIS A 224 -13.10 -7.02 9.16
N ARG A 225 -12.21 -6.40 8.36
CA ARG A 225 -11.20 -7.13 7.63
C ARG A 225 -10.15 -7.71 8.57
N ARG A 226 -10.04 -9.04 8.57
CA ARG A 226 -9.02 -9.76 9.34
C ARG A 226 -7.64 -9.68 8.67
N HIS A 227 -6.60 -9.39 9.45
CA HIS A 227 -5.23 -9.26 9.00
C HIS A 227 -4.34 -10.33 9.63
N SER A 228 -3.69 -11.15 8.81
CA SER A 228 -2.76 -12.19 9.31
C SER A 228 -1.62 -11.60 10.15
N ALA A 229 -1.14 -10.40 9.81
CA ALA A 229 -0.11 -9.69 10.59
C ALA A 229 -0.61 -9.22 11.98
N LEU A 230 -1.90 -9.16 12.20
CA LEU A 230 -2.54 -8.75 13.47
C LEU A 230 -3.18 -9.94 14.20
N GLY A 231 -2.71 -11.16 13.97
CA GLY A 231 -3.30 -12.36 14.56
C GLY A 231 -4.76 -12.59 14.10
N HIS A 232 -5.04 -12.31 12.82
CA HIS A 232 -6.37 -12.42 12.22
C HIS A 232 -7.44 -11.51 12.84
N LYS A 233 -7.04 -10.37 13.42
CA LYS A 233 -7.92 -9.35 13.95
C LYS A 233 -8.04 -8.16 12.99
N PRO A 234 -9.15 -7.41 13.03
CA PRO A 234 -9.24 -6.14 12.29
C PRO A 234 -8.43 -5.03 12.99
N PRO A 235 -8.07 -3.96 12.27
CA PRO A 235 -7.30 -2.83 12.81
C PRO A 235 -7.87 -2.23 14.10
N ILE A 236 -9.17 -2.03 14.17
CA ILE A 236 -9.84 -1.45 15.35
C ILE A 236 -9.72 -2.34 16.58
N ALA A 237 -9.81 -3.65 16.43
CA ALA A 237 -9.62 -4.57 17.56
C ALA A 237 -8.18 -4.52 18.07
N ARG A 238 -7.20 -4.38 17.17
CA ARG A 238 -5.80 -4.19 17.56
C ARG A 238 -5.59 -2.87 18.27
N LEU A 239 -6.28 -1.80 17.86
CA LEU A 239 -6.24 -0.50 18.55
C LEU A 239 -6.75 -0.64 19.98
N ASN A 240 -7.94 -1.22 20.17
CA ASN A 240 -8.55 -1.41 21.49
C ASN A 240 -7.64 -2.22 22.43
N GLU A 241 -6.99 -3.28 21.93
CA GLU A 241 -6.03 -4.05 22.74
C GLU A 241 -4.82 -3.22 23.20
N ARG A 242 -4.33 -2.34 22.32
CA ARG A 242 -3.16 -1.50 22.64
C ARG A 242 -3.52 -0.35 23.56
N THR A 243 -4.72 0.19 23.47
CA THR A 243 -5.20 1.26 24.37
C THR A 243 -5.46 0.71 25.76
N ASN A 244 -6.16 -0.42 25.88
CA ASN A 244 -6.44 -1.06 27.16
C ASN A 244 -5.18 -1.49 27.91
N LEU A 245 -4.13 -1.94 27.21
CA LEU A 245 -2.85 -2.25 27.82
C LEU A 245 -2.17 -1.01 28.44
N LEU A 246 -2.35 0.17 27.85
CA LEU A 246 -1.79 1.42 28.39
C LEU A 246 -2.54 1.89 29.64
N GLU A 247 -3.85 1.67 29.71
CA GLU A 247 -4.66 1.99 30.88
C GLU A 247 -4.41 1.07 32.08
N THR A 248 -3.94 -0.16 31.85
CA THR A 248 -3.69 -1.15 32.93
C THR A 248 -2.34 -0.93 33.62
N TYR A 249 -1.45 -0.13 33.04
CA TYR A 249 -0.11 0.18 33.58
C TYR A 249 0.05 1.61 34.15
N ASN A 250 -1.03 2.41 34.16
CA ASN A 250 -1.11 3.70 34.84
C ASN A 250 -1.99 3.59 36.11
#